data_3e8cd4a5ffeec787c8b272838fdc028f
#
_entry.id   3e8cd4a5ffeec787c8b272838fdc028f
#
_cell.length_a   1.000
_cell.length_b   1.000
_cell.length_c   1.000
_cell.angle_alpha   90.00
_cell.angle_beta   90.00
_cell.angle_gamma   90.00
#
_symmetry.space_group_name_H-M   'P 1'
#
loop_
_entity.id
_entity.type
_entity.pdbx_description
1 polymer ?
#
loop_
_entity_poly.entity_id
_entity_poly.type
_entity_poly.pdbx_seq_one_letter_code
_entity_poly.pdbx_strand_id
1 'polypeptide(L)'
;MLAFAEGFCNFVVRMVTEYQIRVLPEVAAQQELLVRFLADEYGLRVNEIMGVRILKRSIDARQRTIFVNLKVRVYVNDLPADDEYQHVDYPDVSDRPQVVVVGAGPGGLFAALRLIELGLRPVVLERGKDVHERKKDLAAIARTQQVDGESNYCFGEGGAGAYSDGKLYTRSKKRGNIEKILNVFCQHGASTAILADAHPHIGTDRLPKVIENMRNTIIRCGGEVHFQTKMTRLVVRGEKSRERIDSNTNRQVIGVEAELTSHLSPLTTHLPPLTTHLTFMGPVILATGHSARDVYRYLSDSKIAIEAKGIAVGVRLEHPSQLIDQIQYHRREGRGRWLPAAEYAFVTQSQGRGVYSFCMCPGGFVIPAATGPEQIVVNGMSPANRGTQWSNSGMVVEIRPEDLAPLLSPLGGKTGSTSELAMMAFQEQLEHDCWLQGNRQQTAPAQRMADFVNGRLSADLPKSSYAPGLIASPLHFWMPKPIVQRLKEGFLAFGRQAHGFLTNEAVMIGVETRTSSPVRIVRDADTLQHVTLKGLFPCGEGAGYAGGIVSAAVDGERCAEMCAEYMVGS
;
A
#
# COMPACT_ATOMS: atom_id res chain seq x y z
N MET A 1 57.07 54.56 22.41
CA MET A 1 56.67 53.70 21.27
C MET A 1 55.65 52.72 21.76
N LEU A 2 54.38 52.99 21.57
CA LEU A 2 53.23 52.11 21.88
C LEU A 2 52.90 51.34 20.61
N ALA A 3 53.11 50.04 20.62
CA ALA A 3 52.67 49.15 19.53
C ALA A 3 51.20 48.88 19.71
N PHE A 4 50.38 49.34 18.78
CA PHE A 4 48.98 48.89 18.63
C PHE A 4 48.98 47.46 18.05
N ALA A 5 48.58 46.49 18.84
CA ALA A 5 48.21 45.18 18.36
C ALA A 5 46.75 45.27 17.88
N GLU A 6 46.54 45.36 16.56
CA GLU A 6 45.23 45.19 15.95
C GLU A 6 44.84 43.72 16.05
N GLY A 7 43.95 43.45 17.01
CA GLY A 7 43.27 42.16 17.11
C GLY A 7 42.27 42.02 15.95
N PHE A 8 42.64 41.31 14.88
CA PHE A 8 41.67 40.82 13.89
C PHE A 8 40.70 39.87 14.57
N CYS A 9 39.54 40.40 14.94
CA CYS A 9 38.40 39.57 15.32
C CYS A 9 37.91 38.85 14.06
N ASN A 10 38.34 37.61 13.86
CA ASN A 10 37.81 36.78 12.80
C ASN A 10 36.30 36.55 13.08
N PHE A 11 35.46 37.38 12.51
CA PHE A 11 34.01 37.14 12.48
C PHE A 11 33.78 35.87 11.66
N VAL A 12 33.56 34.76 12.32
CA VAL A 12 33.10 33.52 11.67
C VAL A 12 31.66 33.78 11.22
N VAL A 13 31.47 34.02 9.93
CA VAL A 13 30.15 34.22 9.34
C VAL A 13 29.46 32.87 9.35
N ARG A 14 28.44 32.75 10.19
CA ARG A 14 27.50 31.60 10.14
C ARG A 14 26.48 31.86 9.03
N MET A 15 26.31 30.88 8.15
CA MET A 15 25.38 31.01 7.03
C MET A 15 24.66 29.70 6.78
N VAL A 16 23.34 29.77 6.64
CA VAL A 16 22.51 28.62 6.21
C VAL A 16 21.80 29.04 4.93
N THR A 17 22.10 28.36 3.82
CA THR A 17 21.59 28.76 2.50
C THR A 17 21.06 27.53 1.75
N GLU A 18 19.98 27.70 0.99
CA GLU A 18 19.41 26.68 0.14
C GLU A 18 19.80 26.88 -1.32
N TYR A 19 20.26 25.82 -1.95
CA TYR A 19 20.64 25.79 -3.36
C TYR A 19 19.85 24.75 -4.13
N GLN A 20 19.58 25.06 -5.40
CA GLN A 20 19.05 24.09 -6.36
C GLN A 20 20.15 23.77 -7.37
N ILE A 21 20.52 22.50 -7.43
CA ILE A 21 21.62 22.02 -8.26
C ILE A 21 21.21 20.86 -9.14
N ARG A 22 21.91 20.67 -10.24
CA ARG A 22 21.78 19.56 -11.16
C ARG A 22 23.15 18.93 -11.34
N VAL A 23 23.30 17.70 -10.80
CA VAL A 23 24.61 17.03 -10.72
C VAL A 23 24.56 15.64 -11.33
N LEU A 24 25.73 15.06 -11.61
CA LEU A 24 25.84 13.67 -12.03
C LEU A 24 25.44 12.73 -10.88
N PRO A 25 24.93 11.50 -11.16
CA PRO A 25 24.53 10.55 -10.14
C PRO A 25 25.64 10.23 -9.12
N GLU A 26 26.88 10.18 -9.55
CA GLU A 26 28.03 9.94 -8.70
C GLU A 26 28.22 11.06 -7.66
N VAL A 27 28.08 12.32 -8.07
CA VAL A 27 28.17 13.48 -7.17
C VAL A 27 27.01 13.49 -6.17
N ALA A 28 25.78 13.17 -6.64
CA ALA A 28 24.60 13.11 -5.79
C ALA A 28 24.65 11.98 -4.74
N ALA A 29 25.40 10.90 -5.02
CA ALA A 29 25.49 9.72 -4.17
C ALA A 29 26.61 9.78 -3.12
N GLN A 30 27.57 10.68 -3.26
CA GLN A 30 28.76 10.79 -2.42
C GLN A 30 28.83 12.17 -1.76
N GLN A 31 28.69 12.21 -0.44
CA GLN A 31 28.67 13.46 0.32
C GLN A 31 29.93 14.31 0.09
N GLU A 32 31.09 13.67 0.03
CA GLU A 32 32.36 14.38 -0.20
C GLU A 32 32.39 15.09 -1.58
N LEU A 33 31.92 14.42 -2.63
CA LEU A 33 31.83 14.99 -3.97
C LEU A 33 30.80 16.11 -4.03
N LEU A 34 29.67 15.93 -3.34
CA LEU A 34 28.63 16.96 -3.26
C LEU A 34 29.13 18.23 -2.55
N VAL A 35 29.85 18.07 -1.43
CA VAL A 35 30.46 19.20 -0.71
C VAL A 35 31.47 19.92 -1.57
N ARG A 36 32.37 19.22 -2.28
CA ARG A 36 33.31 19.80 -3.22
C ARG A 36 32.62 20.56 -4.35
N PHE A 37 31.62 19.94 -4.97
CA PHE A 37 30.84 20.59 -6.03
C PHE A 37 30.21 21.89 -5.54
N LEU A 38 29.60 21.89 -4.33
CA LEU A 38 28.98 23.10 -3.75
C LEU A 38 30.01 24.16 -3.43
N ALA A 39 31.20 23.77 -2.93
CA ALA A 39 32.28 24.68 -2.66
C ALA A 39 32.77 25.37 -3.94
N ASP A 40 33.03 24.62 -5.00
CA ASP A 40 33.51 25.12 -6.29
C ASP A 40 32.45 26.00 -6.99
N GLU A 41 31.19 25.57 -7.03
CA GLU A 41 30.11 26.26 -7.74
C GLU A 41 29.71 27.58 -7.08
N TYR A 42 29.75 27.65 -5.74
CA TYR A 42 29.29 28.81 -4.97
C TYR A 42 30.41 29.59 -4.27
N GLY A 43 31.66 29.25 -4.51
CA GLY A 43 32.82 29.95 -3.93
C GLY A 43 32.95 29.78 -2.42
N LEU A 44 32.51 28.64 -1.88
CA LEU A 44 32.58 28.30 -0.46
C LEU A 44 33.90 27.57 -0.16
N ARG A 45 34.35 27.60 1.09
CA ARG A 45 35.50 26.80 1.50
C ARG A 45 34.99 25.43 2.02
N VAL A 46 35.59 24.36 1.52
CA VAL A 46 35.20 22.98 1.91
C VAL A 46 35.25 22.78 3.42
N ASN A 47 36.26 23.33 4.09
CA ASN A 47 36.43 23.19 5.55
C ASN A 47 35.45 24.04 6.38
N GLU A 48 34.73 24.99 5.77
CA GLU A 48 33.69 25.80 6.42
C GLU A 48 32.29 25.17 6.27
N ILE A 49 32.12 24.21 5.34
CA ILE A 49 30.84 23.48 5.18
C ILE A 49 30.75 22.40 6.26
N MET A 50 29.95 22.70 7.28
CA MET A 50 29.76 21.80 8.44
C MET A 50 28.73 20.68 8.16
N GLY A 51 27.85 20.91 7.17
CA GLY A 51 26.85 19.92 6.75
C GLY A 51 26.11 20.32 5.50
N VAL A 52 25.58 19.30 4.82
CA VAL A 52 24.68 19.45 3.67
C VAL A 52 23.48 18.55 3.89
N ARG A 53 22.28 19.14 3.93
CA ARG A 53 21.02 18.40 4.03
C ARG A 53 20.31 18.42 2.68
N ILE A 54 19.93 17.24 2.18
CA ILE A 54 19.14 17.12 0.95
C ILE A 54 17.67 17.32 1.32
N LEU A 55 17.06 18.38 0.77
CA LEU A 55 15.66 18.74 0.98
C LEU A 55 14.76 18.19 -0.12
N LYS A 56 15.31 17.95 -1.33
CA LYS A 56 14.58 17.38 -2.46
C LYS A 56 15.52 16.66 -3.39
N ARG A 57 15.12 15.49 -3.87
CA ARG A 57 15.88 14.67 -4.82
C ARG A 57 14.97 14.08 -5.89
N SER A 58 15.38 14.23 -7.16
CA SER A 58 14.72 13.56 -8.28
C SER A 58 15.72 13.24 -9.39
N ILE A 59 15.46 12.15 -10.13
CA ILE A 59 16.30 11.71 -11.23
C ILE A 59 15.71 12.22 -12.54
N ASP A 60 16.56 12.80 -13.39
CA ASP A 60 16.22 13.21 -14.75
C ASP A 60 16.95 12.30 -15.74
N ALA A 61 16.24 11.27 -16.22
CA ALA A 61 16.73 10.28 -17.18
C ALA A 61 16.14 10.47 -18.60
N ARG A 62 15.59 11.65 -18.92
CA ARG A 62 14.96 11.92 -20.22
C ARG A 62 15.97 12.03 -21.37
N GLN A 63 17.22 12.27 -21.05
CA GLN A 63 18.32 12.41 -22.00
C GLN A 63 19.35 11.30 -21.79
N ARG A 64 20.28 11.14 -22.75
CA ARG A 64 21.36 10.17 -22.69
C ARG A 64 22.26 10.35 -21.46
N THR A 65 22.55 11.62 -21.08
CA THR A 65 23.23 11.94 -19.81
C THR A 65 22.18 12.08 -18.72
N ILE A 66 22.28 11.23 -17.71
CA ILE A 66 21.37 11.22 -16.56
C ILE A 66 21.88 12.20 -15.51
N PHE A 67 20.97 12.99 -14.98
CA PHE A 67 21.24 13.92 -13.90
C PHE A 67 20.35 13.66 -12.69
N VAL A 68 20.84 14.10 -11.54
CA VAL A 68 20.06 14.19 -10.30
C VAL A 68 19.84 15.64 -9.97
N ASN A 69 18.57 16.05 -9.87
CA ASN A 69 18.20 17.37 -9.39
C ASN A 69 18.08 17.32 -7.87
N LEU A 70 18.81 18.19 -7.19
CA LEU A 70 18.80 18.31 -5.73
C LEU A 70 18.38 19.71 -5.33
N LYS A 71 17.59 19.82 -4.26
CA LYS A 71 17.50 21.01 -3.44
C LYS A 71 18.22 20.69 -2.14
N VAL A 72 19.25 21.46 -1.81
CA VAL A 72 20.10 21.23 -0.64
C VAL A 72 20.13 22.44 0.27
N ARG A 73 20.25 22.22 1.57
CA ARG A 73 20.54 23.24 2.57
C ARG A 73 21.97 23.03 3.05
N VAL A 74 22.79 24.07 2.89
CA VAL A 74 24.22 24.08 3.22
C VAL A 74 24.43 24.89 4.49
N TYR A 75 25.15 24.34 5.43
CA TYR A 75 25.48 24.93 6.72
C TYR A 75 26.97 25.33 6.70
N VAL A 76 27.26 26.62 6.67
CA VAL A 76 28.63 27.17 6.67
C VAL A 76 28.92 27.72 8.05
N ASN A 77 29.98 27.21 8.70
CA ASN A 77 30.36 27.56 10.06
C ASN A 77 29.21 27.45 11.07
N ASP A 78 28.23 26.60 10.75
CA ASP A 78 27.07 26.30 11.58
C ASP A 78 26.77 24.81 11.50
N LEU A 79 26.26 24.21 12.58
CA LEU A 79 25.92 22.81 12.61
C LEU A 79 24.44 22.61 12.21
N PRO A 80 24.12 21.57 11.44
CA PRO A 80 22.72 21.20 11.22
C PRO A 80 22.00 21.02 12.55
N ALA A 81 20.83 21.65 12.70
CA ALA A 81 19.97 21.41 13.84
C ALA A 81 19.38 19.99 13.79
N ASP A 82 19.01 19.44 14.95
CA ASP A 82 18.29 18.16 15.05
C ASP A 82 16.79 18.37 14.77
N ASP A 83 16.50 18.85 13.55
CA ASP A 83 15.17 19.19 13.05
C ASP A 83 14.90 18.47 11.72
N GLU A 84 15.43 17.25 11.56
CA GLU A 84 15.28 16.49 10.31
C GLU A 84 13.83 16.15 9.98
N TYR A 85 12.99 15.98 11.00
CA TYR A 85 11.55 15.77 10.87
C TYR A 85 10.80 16.42 12.03
N GLN A 86 9.51 16.69 11.81
CA GLN A 86 8.64 17.27 12.85
C GLN A 86 8.13 16.18 13.77
N HIS A 87 8.34 16.33 15.07
CA HIS A 87 7.81 15.45 16.09
C HIS A 87 6.34 15.72 16.34
N VAL A 88 5.61 14.65 16.62
CA VAL A 88 4.22 14.68 17.08
C VAL A 88 4.20 14.19 18.53
N ASP A 89 3.57 14.96 19.42
CA ASP A 89 3.40 14.60 20.81
C ASP A 89 2.18 13.70 21.01
N TYR A 90 2.37 12.61 21.73
CA TYR A 90 1.33 11.64 22.04
C TYR A 90 1.10 11.58 23.54
N PRO A 91 0.04 12.24 24.08
CA PRO A 91 -0.28 12.24 25.50
C PRO A 91 -0.78 10.87 25.98
N ASP A 92 -0.78 10.66 27.29
CA ASP A 92 -1.45 9.52 27.91
C ASP A 92 -2.97 9.67 27.81
N VAL A 93 -3.63 8.64 27.31
CA VAL A 93 -5.07 8.59 27.07
C VAL A 93 -5.75 7.42 27.81
N SER A 94 -5.08 6.80 28.79
CA SER A 94 -5.56 5.61 29.52
C SER A 94 -6.97 5.78 30.08
N ASP A 95 -7.28 6.96 30.63
CA ASP A 95 -8.56 7.28 31.25
C ASP A 95 -9.48 8.14 30.35
N ARG A 96 -9.21 8.18 29.06
CA ARG A 96 -9.97 8.99 28.10
C ARG A 96 -11.10 8.20 27.44
N PRO A 97 -12.12 8.89 26.87
CA PRO A 97 -13.20 8.25 26.13
C PRO A 97 -12.66 7.35 24.99
N GLN A 98 -13.26 6.18 24.84
CA GLN A 98 -12.83 5.13 23.94
C GLN A 98 -13.41 5.28 22.54
N VAL A 99 -12.59 4.99 21.52
CA VAL A 99 -12.98 4.83 20.11
C VAL A 99 -12.48 3.47 19.61
N VAL A 100 -13.35 2.71 18.97
CA VAL A 100 -12.99 1.40 18.39
C VAL A 100 -12.49 1.61 16.97
N VAL A 101 -11.31 1.06 16.66
CA VAL A 101 -10.70 1.09 15.34
C VAL A 101 -10.61 -0.35 14.81
N VAL A 102 -11.33 -0.68 13.76
CA VAL A 102 -11.34 -2.02 13.18
C VAL A 102 -10.38 -2.11 12.02
N GLY A 103 -9.27 -2.82 12.22
CA GLY A 103 -8.17 -3.03 11.29
C GLY A 103 -6.91 -2.23 11.67
N ALA A 104 -5.77 -2.94 11.75
CA ALA A 104 -4.44 -2.38 12.04
C ALA A 104 -3.61 -2.11 10.76
N GLY A 105 -4.27 -1.81 9.64
CA GLY A 105 -3.62 -1.32 8.42
C GLY A 105 -3.25 0.17 8.52
N PRO A 106 -2.71 0.79 7.45
CA PRO A 106 -2.29 2.19 7.47
C PRO A 106 -3.40 3.15 7.92
N GLY A 107 -4.64 2.95 7.45
CA GLY A 107 -5.79 3.78 7.88
C GLY A 107 -6.06 3.69 9.37
N GLY A 108 -6.07 2.46 9.92
CA GLY A 108 -6.36 2.25 11.34
C GLY A 108 -5.24 2.71 12.27
N LEU A 109 -3.97 2.44 11.93
CA LEU A 109 -2.83 2.86 12.75
C LEU A 109 -2.71 4.40 12.82
N PHE A 110 -2.87 5.10 11.69
CA PHE A 110 -2.86 6.56 11.68
C PHE A 110 -4.12 7.16 12.34
N ALA A 111 -5.27 6.52 12.21
CA ALA A 111 -6.46 6.91 12.99
C ALA A 111 -6.21 6.77 14.49
N ALA A 112 -5.62 5.66 14.95
CA ALA A 112 -5.31 5.42 16.35
C ALA A 112 -4.31 6.45 16.90
N LEU A 113 -3.22 6.74 16.19
CA LEU A 113 -2.25 7.77 16.59
C LEU A 113 -2.90 9.16 16.65
N ARG A 114 -3.76 9.50 15.66
CA ARG A 114 -4.45 10.77 15.63
C ARG A 114 -5.48 10.90 16.76
N LEU A 115 -6.18 9.83 17.12
CA LEU A 115 -7.07 9.81 18.30
C LEU A 115 -6.31 10.14 19.58
N ILE A 116 -5.10 9.60 19.76
CA ILE A 116 -4.23 9.92 20.92
C ILE A 116 -3.89 11.40 20.95
N GLU A 117 -3.47 12.00 19.82
CA GLU A 117 -3.24 13.44 19.72
C GLU A 117 -4.46 14.27 20.14
N LEU A 118 -5.67 13.77 19.85
CA LEU A 118 -6.94 14.42 20.17
C LEU A 118 -7.46 14.10 21.59
N GLY A 119 -6.68 13.36 22.39
CA GLY A 119 -7.04 13.02 23.77
C GLY A 119 -8.12 11.94 23.87
N LEU A 120 -8.21 11.04 22.88
CA LEU A 120 -9.14 9.90 22.85
C LEU A 120 -8.37 8.58 22.89
N ARG A 121 -8.92 7.58 23.57
CA ARG A 121 -8.32 6.26 23.72
C ARG A 121 -8.69 5.33 22.55
N PRO A 122 -7.77 4.97 21.66
CA PRO A 122 -8.03 4.00 20.61
C PRO A 122 -8.00 2.57 21.15
N VAL A 123 -8.96 1.74 20.71
CA VAL A 123 -8.95 0.29 20.86
C VAL A 123 -8.95 -0.31 19.47
N VAL A 124 -7.78 -0.82 19.05
CA VAL A 124 -7.56 -1.34 17.71
C VAL A 124 -7.80 -2.85 17.69
N LEU A 125 -8.66 -3.32 16.79
CA LEU A 125 -8.95 -4.74 16.58
C LEU A 125 -8.36 -5.19 15.24
N GLU A 126 -7.48 -6.18 15.27
CA GLU A 126 -6.87 -6.78 14.07
C GLU A 126 -7.18 -8.27 14.02
N ARG A 127 -7.76 -8.73 12.90
CA ARG A 127 -8.14 -10.12 12.71
C ARG A 127 -6.96 -11.08 12.61
N GLY A 128 -5.84 -10.61 12.07
CA GLY A 128 -4.61 -11.37 11.89
C GLY A 128 -3.64 -11.21 13.05
N LYS A 129 -2.43 -11.71 12.83
CA LYS A 129 -1.34 -11.71 13.80
C LYS A 129 -0.48 -10.46 13.71
N ASP A 130 0.37 -10.24 14.72
CA ASP A 130 1.39 -9.20 14.67
C ASP A 130 2.44 -9.44 13.57
N VAL A 131 3.27 -8.45 13.26
CA VAL A 131 4.25 -8.53 12.16
C VAL A 131 5.26 -9.68 12.30
N HIS A 132 5.55 -10.18 13.49
CA HIS A 132 6.51 -11.27 13.70
C HIS A 132 5.87 -12.63 13.45
N GLU A 133 4.72 -12.89 14.07
CA GLU A 133 3.99 -14.15 13.91
C GLU A 133 3.45 -14.30 12.47
N ARG A 134 2.98 -13.20 11.87
CA ARG A 134 2.52 -13.15 10.48
C ARG A 134 3.59 -13.61 9.48
N LYS A 135 4.89 -13.35 9.72
CA LYS A 135 5.99 -13.85 8.87
C LYS A 135 6.00 -15.36 8.72
N LYS A 136 5.60 -16.10 9.76
CA LYS A 136 5.54 -17.56 9.72
C LYS A 136 4.45 -18.04 8.76
N ASP A 137 3.29 -17.38 8.79
CA ASP A 137 2.17 -17.70 7.89
C ASP A 137 2.52 -17.38 6.43
N LEU A 138 3.18 -16.23 6.18
CA LEU A 138 3.65 -15.88 4.84
C LEU A 138 4.68 -16.89 4.30
N ALA A 139 5.59 -17.37 5.16
CA ALA A 139 6.55 -18.40 4.78
C ALA A 139 5.87 -19.76 4.51
N ALA A 140 4.77 -20.07 5.20
CA ALA A 140 3.99 -21.30 4.97
C ALA A 140 3.37 -21.30 3.58
N ILE A 141 2.83 -20.18 3.10
CA ILE A 141 2.27 -20.09 1.73
C ILE A 141 3.33 -20.49 0.69
N ALA A 142 4.56 -20.00 0.85
CA ALA A 142 5.64 -20.31 -0.09
C ALA A 142 6.12 -21.78 -0.01
N ARG A 143 6.08 -22.40 1.18
CA ARG A 143 6.63 -23.74 1.44
C ARG A 143 5.60 -24.85 1.28
N THR A 144 4.41 -24.65 1.81
CA THR A 144 3.35 -25.66 1.90
C THR A 144 2.14 -25.33 1.04
N GLN A 145 2.12 -24.17 0.40
CA GLN A 145 1.03 -23.65 -0.43
C GLN A 145 -0.30 -23.49 0.36
N GLN A 146 -0.24 -23.43 1.68
CA GLN A 146 -1.39 -23.24 2.56
C GLN A 146 -1.57 -21.76 2.88
N VAL A 147 -2.77 -21.26 2.68
CA VAL A 147 -3.17 -19.88 3.00
C VAL A 147 -3.99 -19.88 4.27
N ASP A 148 -3.50 -19.19 5.30
CA ASP A 148 -4.30 -18.88 6.49
C ASP A 148 -5.29 -17.75 6.14
N GLY A 149 -6.59 -18.02 6.26
CA GLY A 149 -7.65 -17.07 5.91
C GLY A 149 -7.70 -15.83 6.80
N GLU A 150 -7.09 -15.87 7.98
CA GLU A 150 -7.09 -14.75 8.93
C GLU A 150 -5.71 -14.07 9.07
N SER A 151 -4.62 -14.71 8.60
CA SER A 151 -3.25 -14.16 8.67
C SER A 151 -2.47 -14.47 7.40
N ASN A 152 -2.31 -13.48 6.52
CA ASN A 152 -1.72 -13.62 5.19
C ASN A 152 -1.14 -12.28 4.68
N TYR A 153 -0.89 -12.12 3.39
CA TYR A 153 -0.38 -10.85 2.83
C TYR A 153 -1.37 -9.68 2.90
N CYS A 154 -2.66 -9.93 3.14
CA CYS A 154 -3.69 -8.89 3.27
C CYS A 154 -4.08 -8.62 4.72
N PHE A 155 -4.10 -9.63 5.57
CA PHE A 155 -4.55 -9.57 6.97
C PHE A 155 -3.39 -9.74 7.93
N GLY A 156 -3.46 -9.02 9.05
CA GLY A 156 -2.45 -8.89 10.08
C GLY A 156 -1.92 -7.48 10.20
N GLU A 157 -1.12 -7.24 11.21
CA GLU A 157 -0.56 -5.93 11.56
C GLU A 157 0.08 -5.22 10.36
N GLY A 158 -0.29 -3.96 10.15
CA GLY A 158 0.14 -3.15 9.00
C GLY A 158 -0.63 -3.44 7.70
N GLY A 159 -1.56 -4.40 7.70
CA GLY A 159 -2.40 -4.76 6.55
C GLY A 159 -1.57 -5.20 5.33
N ALA A 160 -2.11 -5.03 4.12
CA ALA A 160 -1.41 -5.32 2.87
C ALA A 160 -0.18 -4.43 2.64
N GLY A 161 -0.10 -3.28 3.33
CA GLY A 161 1.03 -2.35 3.26
C GLY A 161 2.32 -2.89 3.86
N ALA A 162 2.25 -3.66 4.95
CA ALA A 162 3.41 -4.12 5.71
C ALA A 162 4.45 -4.90 4.88
N TYR A 163 3.97 -5.71 3.95
CA TYR A 163 4.77 -6.56 3.07
C TYR A 163 4.60 -6.16 1.60
N SER A 164 4.75 -4.86 1.32
CA SER A 164 4.73 -4.27 -0.02
C SER A 164 6.07 -3.57 -0.32
N ASP A 165 6.17 -2.85 -1.44
CA ASP A 165 7.30 -1.93 -1.68
C ASP A 165 7.34 -0.76 -0.67
N GLY A 166 6.24 -0.52 0.03
CA GLY A 166 6.17 0.58 0.98
C GLY A 166 6.20 1.95 0.32
N LYS A 167 5.59 2.09 -0.87
CA LYS A 167 5.50 3.38 -1.58
C LYS A 167 4.69 4.39 -0.79
N LEU A 168 5.28 5.57 -0.65
CA LEU A 168 4.69 6.69 0.08
C LEU A 168 4.27 7.85 -0.85
N TYR A 169 4.25 7.59 -2.16
CA TYR A 169 3.79 8.55 -3.14
C TYR A 169 2.28 8.50 -3.33
N THR A 170 1.62 9.65 -3.34
CA THR A 170 0.22 9.80 -3.72
C THR A 170 0.02 10.96 -4.70
N ARG A 171 -0.86 10.77 -5.69
CA ARG A 171 -1.22 11.84 -6.65
C ARG A 171 -2.18 12.85 -6.04
N SER A 172 -2.92 12.48 -5.01
CA SER A 172 -3.93 13.34 -4.36
C SER A 172 -3.28 14.17 -3.25
N LYS A 173 -3.02 15.45 -3.53
CA LYS A 173 -2.50 16.41 -2.54
C LYS A 173 -3.59 17.21 -1.82
N LYS A 174 -4.87 17.03 -2.19
CA LYS A 174 -5.97 17.90 -1.74
C LYS A 174 -6.68 17.45 -0.45
N ARG A 175 -6.37 16.26 0.09
CA ARG A 175 -7.19 15.63 1.13
C ARG A 175 -6.61 15.65 2.53
N GLY A 176 -5.38 16.12 2.75
CA GLY A 176 -4.76 16.18 4.08
C GLY A 176 -3.25 16.42 4.01
N ASN A 177 -2.60 16.42 5.17
CA ASN A 177 -1.19 16.75 5.31
C ASN A 177 -0.29 15.53 5.09
N ILE A 178 0.18 15.34 3.84
CA ILE A 178 1.09 14.26 3.47
C ILE A 178 2.43 14.38 4.22
N GLU A 179 2.92 15.60 4.42
CA GLU A 179 4.18 15.86 5.10
C GLU A 179 4.13 15.34 6.55
N LYS A 180 3.02 15.55 7.27
CA LYS A 180 2.81 15.01 8.60
C LYS A 180 2.88 13.48 8.59
N ILE A 181 2.23 12.81 7.62
CA ILE A 181 2.28 11.34 7.51
C ILE A 181 3.73 10.85 7.36
N LEU A 182 4.54 11.51 6.53
CA LEU A 182 5.95 11.15 6.34
C LEU A 182 6.77 11.41 7.62
N ASN A 183 6.53 12.52 8.32
CA ASN A 183 7.18 12.82 9.61
C ASN A 183 6.83 11.76 10.68
N VAL A 184 5.57 11.31 10.75
CA VAL A 184 5.16 10.23 11.65
C VAL A 184 5.90 8.94 11.33
N PHE A 185 6.09 8.59 10.05
CA PHE A 185 6.92 7.44 9.68
C PHE A 185 8.37 7.60 10.13
N CYS A 186 8.97 8.80 9.95
CA CYS A 186 10.33 9.09 10.42
C CYS A 186 10.45 8.96 11.94
N GLN A 187 9.50 9.52 12.68
CA GLN A 187 9.44 9.42 14.14
C GLN A 187 9.37 7.96 14.63
N HIS A 188 8.81 7.06 13.83
CA HIS A 188 8.72 5.64 14.14
C HIS A 188 9.84 4.80 13.50
N GLY A 189 10.89 5.44 12.96
CA GLY A 189 12.12 4.78 12.52
C GLY A 189 12.27 4.59 11.01
N ALA A 190 11.44 5.21 10.19
CA ALA A 190 11.72 5.31 8.76
C ALA A 190 12.88 6.29 8.50
N SER A 191 13.62 6.07 7.41
CA SER A 191 14.69 6.97 7.01
C SER A 191 14.14 8.35 6.64
N THR A 192 14.80 9.44 7.09
CA THR A 192 14.48 10.82 6.70
C THR A 192 14.62 11.09 5.20
N ALA A 193 15.30 10.21 4.45
CA ALA A 193 15.35 10.27 3.00
C ALA A 193 13.95 10.29 2.33
N ILE A 194 12.92 9.69 2.98
CA ILE A 194 11.55 9.72 2.47
C ILE A 194 10.94 11.12 2.39
N LEU A 195 11.47 12.08 3.15
CA LEU A 195 11.05 13.48 3.13
C LEU A 195 11.60 14.22 1.91
N ALA A 196 12.75 13.75 1.39
CA ALA A 196 13.47 14.39 0.29
C ALA A 196 13.18 13.76 -1.08
N ASP A 197 12.89 12.45 -1.13
CA ASP A 197 12.74 11.73 -2.37
C ASP A 197 11.44 12.06 -3.10
N ALA A 198 11.50 12.22 -4.43
CA ALA A 198 10.32 12.45 -5.27
C ALA A 198 9.36 11.25 -5.28
N HIS A 199 9.90 10.03 -5.17
CA HIS A 199 9.16 8.77 -5.09
C HIS A 199 9.59 7.99 -3.84
N PRO A 200 9.19 8.45 -2.64
CA PRO A 200 9.65 7.85 -1.39
C PRO A 200 9.08 6.44 -1.20
N HIS A 201 9.92 5.56 -0.61
CA HIS A 201 9.52 4.21 -0.22
C HIS A 201 10.31 3.77 1.02
N ILE A 202 9.79 2.78 1.75
CA ILE A 202 10.45 2.25 2.95
C ILE A 202 11.06 0.87 2.67
N GLY A 203 10.35 0.01 1.94
CA GLY A 203 10.72 -1.36 1.65
C GLY A 203 10.17 -2.38 2.64
N THR A 204 9.91 -3.58 2.11
CA THR A 204 9.27 -4.69 2.86
C THR A 204 10.11 -5.25 4.03
N ASP A 205 11.42 -5.02 4.01
CA ASP A 205 12.35 -5.43 5.06
C ASP A 205 12.38 -4.46 6.26
N ARG A 206 12.02 -3.20 6.07
CA ARG A 206 12.07 -2.14 7.09
C ARG A 206 10.69 -1.74 7.63
N LEU A 207 9.67 -1.75 6.77
CA LEU A 207 8.33 -1.30 7.14
C LEU A 207 7.71 -2.04 8.33
N PRO A 208 7.90 -3.38 8.51
CA PRO A 208 7.39 -4.08 9.70
C PRO A 208 7.89 -3.50 11.02
N LYS A 209 9.17 -3.07 11.09
CA LYS A 209 9.72 -2.45 12.31
C LYS A 209 9.12 -1.08 12.59
N VAL A 210 8.87 -0.30 11.55
CA VAL A 210 8.20 1.01 11.68
C VAL A 210 6.77 0.83 12.22
N ILE A 211 6.05 -0.14 11.68
CA ILE A 211 4.68 -0.49 12.12
C ILE A 211 4.68 -0.96 13.59
N GLU A 212 5.61 -1.83 13.97
CA GLU A 212 5.79 -2.25 15.36
C GLU A 212 6.03 -1.05 16.31
N ASN A 213 6.86 -0.11 15.90
CA ASN A 213 7.11 1.10 16.69
C ASN A 213 5.86 1.98 16.83
N MET A 214 5.02 2.10 15.78
CA MET A 214 3.73 2.78 15.84
C MET A 214 2.78 2.11 16.85
N ARG A 215 2.65 0.78 16.80
CA ARG A 215 1.89 0.01 17.81
C ARG A 215 2.39 0.26 19.21
N ASN A 216 3.71 0.20 19.43
CA ASN A 216 4.31 0.42 20.74
C ASN A 216 4.03 1.83 21.27
N THR A 217 3.94 2.84 20.41
CA THR A 217 3.50 4.19 20.77
C THR A 217 2.03 4.18 21.20
N ILE A 218 1.13 3.53 20.45
CA ILE A 218 -0.29 3.41 20.80
C ILE A 218 -0.46 2.80 22.20
N ILE A 219 0.21 1.66 22.45
CA ILE A 219 0.13 0.96 23.75
C ILE A 219 0.71 1.80 24.89
N ARG A 220 1.89 2.40 24.68
CA ARG A 220 2.57 3.23 25.69
C ARG A 220 1.72 4.42 26.11
N CYS A 221 0.91 4.97 25.22
CA CYS A 221 0.03 6.10 25.50
C CYS A 221 -1.35 5.70 26.03
N GLY A 222 -1.56 4.43 26.43
CA GLY A 222 -2.80 3.94 27.03
C GLY A 222 -3.87 3.45 26.05
N GLY A 223 -3.55 3.38 24.74
CA GLY A 223 -4.38 2.68 23.77
C GLY A 223 -4.22 1.17 23.83
N GLU A 224 -5.10 0.45 23.15
CA GLU A 224 -5.08 -1.02 23.09
C GLU A 224 -4.97 -1.53 21.65
N VAL A 225 -4.28 -2.65 21.47
CA VAL A 225 -4.20 -3.36 20.18
C VAL A 225 -4.45 -4.85 20.40
N HIS A 226 -5.55 -5.35 19.87
CA HIS A 226 -5.98 -6.74 19.99
C HIS A 226 -5.77 -7.47 18.66
N PHE A 227 -4.81 -8.38 18.63
CA PHE A 227 -4.60 -9.27 17.49
C PHE A 227 -5.51 -10.50 17.55
N GLN A 228 -5.64 -11.19 16.41
CA GLN A 228 -6.51 -12.35 16.27
C GLN A 228 -7.94 -12.07 16.78
N THR A 229 -8.38 -10.83 16.61
CA THR A 229 -9.68 -10.34 17.07
C THR A 229 -10.45 -9.78 15.87
N LYS A 230 -11.37 -10.60 15.37
CA LYS A 230 -12.13 -10.35 14.16
C LYS A 230 -13.49 -9.77 14.49
N MET A 231 -13.78 -8.57 13.96
CA MET A 231 -15.13 -8.00 14.03
C MET A 231 -16.13 -8.93 13.32
N THR A 232 -17.23 -9.24 13.98
CA THR A 232 -18.34 -10.02 13.43
C THR A 232 -19.55 -9.19 13.08
N ARG A 233 -19.88 -8.19 13.93
CA ARG A 233 -20.98 -7.25 13.67
C ARG A 233 -20.84 -5.91 14.42
N LEU A 234 -21.61 -4.92 13.97
CA LEU A 234 -21.78 -3.64 14.64
C LEU A 234 -22.83 -3.78 15.75
N VAL A 235 -22.59 -3.13 16.90
CA VAL A 235 -23.60 -2.95 17.96
C VAL A 235 -24.33 -1.65 17.68
N VAL A 236 -25.64 -1.74 17.40
CA VAL A 236 -26.47 -0.58 17.02
C VAL A 236 -27.51 -0.32 18.11
N ARG A 237 -27.57 0.92 18.62
CA ARG A 237 -28.59 1.34 19.58
C ARG A 237 -29.97 1.33 18.93
N GLY A 238 -30.96 0.69 19.58
CA GLY A 238 -32.33 0.59 19.10
C GLY A 238 -32.65 -0.68 18.30
N GLU A 239 -31.69 -1.57 18.04
CA GLU A 239 -31.97 -2.91 17.52
C GLU A 239 -32.52 -3.81 18.64
N LYS A 240 -33.86 -4.00 18.67
CA LYS A 240 -34.45 -5.16 19.34
C LYS A 240 -34.21 -6.38 18.42
N SER A 241 -33.68 -7.44 19.00
CA SER A 241 -33.34 -8.69 18.33
C SER A 241 -34.39 -9.11 17.29
N ARG A 242 -33.95 -9.21 16.01
CA ARG A 242 -34.59 -9.93 14.88
C ARG A 242 -35.86 -9.36 14.24
N GLU A 243 -36.30 -8.13 14.47
CA GLU A 243 -37.44 -7.57 13.76
C GLU A 243 -37.05 -6.55 12.69
N ARG A 244 -37.87 -6.47 11.60
CA ARG A 244 -37.66 -5.64 10.41
C ARG A 244 -37.38 -4.19 10.77
N ILE A 245 -36.31 -3.68 10.20
CA ILE A 245 -35.80 -2.32 10.41
C ILE A 245 -36.75 -1.34 9.71
N ASP A 246 -37.44 -0.52 10.49
CA ASP A 246 -38.16 0.65 9.98
C ASP A 246 -37.14 1.70 9.50
N SER A 247 -37.34 2.21 8.29
CA SER A 247 -36.42 3.08 7.54
C SER A 247 -36.22 4.49 8.11
N ASN A 248 -36.78 4.79 9.29
CA ASN A 248 -36.85 6.17 9.81
C ASN A 248 -36.34 6.36 11.25
N THR A 249 -35.58 5.44 11.81
CA THR A 249 -35.00 5.60 13.14
C THR A 249 -33.54 6.09 13.04
N ASN A 250 -33.17 7.02 13.92
CA ASN A 250 -31.83 7.59 14.10
C ASN A 250 -30.88 6.50 14.64
N ARG A 251 -30.45 5.58 13.77
CA ARG A 251 -29.61 4.41 14.13
C ARG A 251 -28.22 4.90 14.49
N GLN A 252 -27.71 4.48 15.65
CA GLN A 252 -26.39 4.85 16.15
C GLN A 252 -25.56 3.61 16.44
N VAL A 253 -24.38 3.53 15.84
CA VAL A 253 -23.36 2.53 16.20
C VAL A 253 -22.74 2.95 17.54
N ILE A 254 -22.75 2.01 18.48
CA ILE A 254 -22.23 2.19 19.84
C ILE A 254 -21.13 1.19 20.19
N GLY A 255 -20.70 0.36 19.24
CA GLY A 255 -19.63 -0.61 19.42
C GLY A 255 -19.58 -1.67 18.33
N VAL A 256 -18.74 -2.66 18.56
CA VAL A 256 -18.63 -3.86 17.73
C VAL A 256 -18.62 -5.13 18.58
N GLU A 257 -19.15 -6.22 18.03
CA GLU A 257 -18.88 -7.57 18.49
C GLU A 257 -17.74 -8.16 17.68
N ALA A 258 -16.90 -8.92 18.35
CA ALA A 258 -15.75 -9.57 17.76
C ALA A 258 -15.59 -10.99 18.30
N GLU A 259 -14.90 -11.83 17.54
CA GLU A 259 -14.50 -13.17 17.95
C GLU A 259 -12.98 -13.34 17.91
N LEU A 260 -12.46 -14.19 18.79
CA LEU A 260 -11.04 -14.56 18.76
C LEU A 260 -10.83 -15.61 17.66
N THR A 261 -9.87 -15.32 16.76
CA THR A 261 -9.47 -16.22 15.67
C THR A 261 -8.30 -17.13 16.04
N SER A 262 -8.07 -17.38 17.35
CA SER A 262 -6.99 -18.23 17.82
C SER A 262 -7.16 -19.66 17.29
N HIS A 263 -6.32 -20.04 16.33
CA HIS A 263 -6.21 -21.43 15.89
C HIS A 263 -5.53 -22.25 16.99
N LEU A 264 -6.31 -22.91 17.82
CA LEU A 264 -5.82 -24.09 18.53
C LEU A 264 -5.43 -25.10 17.45
N SER A 265 -4.16 -25.50 17.47
CA SER A 265 -3.60 -26.47 16.52
C SER A 265 -4.55 -27.67 16.34
N PRO A 266 -4.78 -28.16 15.10
CA PRO A 266 -5.73 -29.27 14.83
C PRO A 266 -5.40 -30.59 15.52
N LEU A 267 -4.31 -30.65 16.28
CA LEU A 267 -3.74 -31.89 16.82
C LEU A 267 -4.31 -32.37 18.16
N THR A 268 -5.22 -31.66 18.82
CA THR A 268 -5.55 -32.03 20.20
C THR A 268 -7.01 -32.06 20.64
N THR A 269 -8.03 -31.70 19.83
CA THR A 269 -9.41 -31.88 20.31
C THR A 269 -10.44 -32.06 19.21
N HIS A 270 -11.28 -33.09 19.35
CA HIS A 270 -12.56 -33.30 18.63
C HIS A 270 -13.68 -32.36 19.11
N LEU A 271 -13.34 -31.26 19.81
CA LEU A 271 -14.31 -30.27 20.27
C LEU A 271 -14.30 -29.08 19.31
N PRO A 272 -15.46 -28.49 18.96
CA PRO A 272 -15.51 -27.26 18.20
C PRO A 272 -14.73 -26.17 18.95
N PRO A 273 -14.00 -25.27 18.23
CA PRO A 273 -13.27 -24.20 18.88
C PRO A 273 -14.23 -23.35 19.71
N LEU A 274 -13.86 -23.09 20.95
CA LEU A 274 -14.61 -22.19 21.83
C LEU A 274 -14.47 -20.79 21.27
N THR A 275 -15.45 -20.29 20.53
CA THR A 275 -15.49 -18.90 20.06
C THR A 275 -15.79 -18.02 21.25
N THR A 276 -14.78 -17.27 21.71
CA THR A 276 -14.98 -16.24 22.72
C THR A 276 -15.50 -14.98 22.03
N HIS A 277 -16.75 -14.64 22.29
CA HIS A 277 -17.34 -13.39 21.82
C HIS A 277 -16.96 -12.25 22.75
N LEU A 278 -16.45 -11.17 22.18
CA LEU A 278 -16.06 -9.95 22.87
C LEU A 278 -16.91 -8.78 22.34
N THR A 279 -17.21 -7.82 23.22
CA THR A 279 -17.89 -6.59 22.83
C THR A 279 -17.04 -5.39 23.20
N PHE A 280 -16.78 -4.52 22.24
CA PHE A 280 -16.04 -3.27 22.43
C PHE A 280 -16.97 -2.10 22.17
N MET A 281 -17.13 -1.22 23.17
CA MET A 281 -18.07 -0.11 23.12
C MET A 281 -17.39 1.18 22.65
N GLY A 282 -18.11 2.04 21.94
CA GLY A 282 -17.66 3.34 21.43
C GLY A 282 -18.03 3.56 19.97
N PRO A 283 -17.84 4.77 19.42
CA PRO A 283 -17.91 5.00 17.97
C PRO A 283 -16.85 4.18 17.26
N VAL A 284 -17.09 3.87 15.96
CA VAL A 284 -16.32 2.90 15.21
C VAL A 284 -15.70 3.52 13.97
N ILE A 285 -14.37 3.45 13.86
CA ILE A 285 -13.64 3.71 12.63
C ILE A 285 -13.39 2.37 11.94
N LEU A 286 -14.03 2.15 10.78
CA LEU A 286 -13.99 0.89 10.04
C LEU A 286 -12.91 0.93 8.96
N ALA A 287 -11.70 0.43 9.27
CA ALA A 287 -10.49 0.49 8.44
C ALA A 287 -9.98 -0.91 8.00
N THR A 288 -10.90 -1.81 7.62
CA THR A 288 -10.66 -3.25 7.41
C THR A 288 -9.86 -3.62 6.15
N GLY A 289 -9.52 -2.64 5.28
CA GLY A 289 -8.90 -2.91 3.99
C GLY A 289 -9.88 -3.55 2.97
N HIS A 290 -9.46 -3.63 1.70
CA HIS A 290 -10.35 -4.05 0.60
C HIS A 290 -10.47 -5.58 0.41
N SER A 291 -9.73 -6.37 1.19
CA SER A 291 -9.78 -7.84 1.11
C SER A 291 -10.71 -8.49 2.15
N ALA A 292 -11.27 -7.72 3.08
CA ALA A 292 -12.21 -8.19 4.10
C ALA A 292 -13.63 -8.37 3.51
N ARG A 293 -13.78 -9.37 2.65
CA ARG A 293 -15.02 -9.63 1.89
C ARG A 293 -16.19 -10.06 2.76
N ASP A 294 -15.91 -10.69 3.87
CA ASP A 294 -16.88 -11.03 4.92
C ASP A 294 -17.54 -9.78 5.49
N VAL A 295 -16.81 -8.69 5.69
CA VAL A 295 -17.36 -7.39 6.12
C VAL A 295 -18.32 -6.83 5.08
N TYR A 296 -17.99 -6.86 3.79
CA TYR A 296 -18.90 -6.39 2.74
C TYR A 296 -20.18 -7.24 2.66
N ARG A 297 -20.09 -8.56 2.80
CA ARG A 297 -21.28 -9.43 2.87
C ARG A 297 -22.13 -9.09 4.09
N TYR A 298 -21.50 -8.95 5.27
CA TYR A 298 -22.20 -8.53 6.48
C TYR A 298 -22.95 -7.20 6.30
N LEU A 299 -22.30 -6.19 5.71
CA LEU A 299 -22.92 -4.88 5.46
C LEU A 299 -24.11 -4.99 4.49
N SER A 300 -23.96 -5.75 3.40
CA SER A 300 -25.04 -6.01 2.43
C SER A 300 -26.22 -6.75 3.07
N ASP A 301 -25.96 -7.83 3.79
CA ASP A 301 -26.98 -8.63 4.46
C ASP A 301 -27.74 -7.84 5.54
N SER A 302 -27.02 -6.94 6.24
CA SER A 302 -27.58 -6.03 7.24
C SER A 302 -28.25 -4.79 6.64
N LYS A 303 -28.33 -4.67 5.31
CA LYS A 303 -28.90 -3.50 4.61
C LYS A 303 -28.23 -2.17 4.97
N ILE A 304 -26.93 -2.22 5.27
CA ILE A 304 -26.10 -1.03 5.46
C ILE A 304 -25.63 -0.56 4.07
N ALA A 305 -25.76 0.74 3.80
CA ALA A 305 -25.59 1.30 2.47
C ALA A 305 -24.13 1.14 1.95
N ILE A 306 -23.99 0.31 0.92
CA ILE A 306 -22.76 0.12 0.14
C ILE A 306 -23.09 0.18 -1.34
N GLU A 307 -22.10 0.42 -2.18
CA GLU A 307 -22.27 0.48 -3.64
C GLU A 307 -21.14 -0.27 -4.37
N ALA A 308 -21.45 -0.81 -5.54
CA ALA A 308 -20.45 -1.41 -6.41
C ALA A 308 -19.47 -0.34 -6.90
N LYS A 309 -18.16 -0.63 -6.85
CA LYS A 309 -17.10 0.31 -7.26
C LYS A 309 -16.22 -0.32 -8.34
N GLY A 310 -15.92 0.44 -9.39
CA GLY A 310 -14.99 0.04 -10.44
C GLY A 310 -13.62 -0.32 -9.89
N ILE A 311 -13.01 -1.32 -10.51
CA ILE A 311 -11.70 -1.87 -10.17
C ILE A 311 -10.81 -1.92 -11.41
N ALA A 312 -9.57 -2.38 -11.26
CA ALA A 312 -8.77 -2.81 -12.39
C ALA A 312 -8.24 -4.22 -12.15
N VAL A 313 -8.22 -5.04 -13.18
CA VAL A 313 -7.76 -6.44 -13.10
C VAL A 313 -6.86 -6.79 -14.27
N GLY A 314 -5.98 -7.75 -14.05
CA GLY A 314 -5.06 -8.21 -15.09
C GLY A 314 -4.08 -9.25 -14.57
N VAL A 315 -2.81 -9.01 -14.85
CA VAL A 315 -1.71 -9.93 -14.52
C VAL A 315 -0.57 -9.20 -13.84
N ARG A 316 0.27 -9.93 -13.12
CA ARG A 316 1.56 -9.43 -12.69
C ARG A 316 2.59 -9.72 -13.77
N LEU A 317 3.23 -8.69 -14.29
CA LEU A 317 4.27 -8.79 -15.30
C LEU A 317 5.64 -8.66 -14.64
N GLU A 318 6.51 -9.64 -14.83
CA GLU A 318 7.86 -9.66 -14.27
C GLU A 318 8.88 -9.66 -15.39
N HIS A 319 9.87 -8.77 -15.29
CA HIS A 319 11.00 -8.63 -16.20
C HIS A 319 12.34 -8.85 -15.47
N PRO A 320 13.43 -9.19 -16.16
CA PRO A 320 14.77 -8.98 -15.63
C PRO A 320 14.99 -7.51 -15.28
N SER A 321 15.46 -7.22 -14.05
CA SER A 321 15.65 -5.84 -13.58
C SER A 321 16.64 -5.07 -14.44
N GLN A 322 17.72 -5.75 -14.89
CA GLN A 322 18.71 -5.16 -15.79
C GLN A 322 18.11 -4.66 -17.10
N LEU A 323 17.16 -5.40 -17.68
CA LEU A 323 16.49 -4.98 -18.91
C LEU A 323 15.69 -3.68 -18.69
N ILE A 324 14.96 -3.59 -17.58
CA ILE A 324 14.22 -2.37 -17.23
C ILE A 324 15.17 -1.20 -16.98
N ASP A 325 16.29 -1.44 -16.28
CA ASP A 325 17.33 -0.43 -16.08
C ASP A 325 17.91 0.07 -17.42
N GLN A 326 18.18 -0.83 -18.37
CA GLN A 326 18.68 -0.47 -19.70
C GLN A 326 17.67 0.39 -20.48
N ILE A 327 16.40 0.00 -20.45
CA ILE A 327 15.32 0.71 -21.15
C ILE A 327 15.13 2.12 -20.57
N GLN A 328 15.01 2.23 -19.26
CA GLN A 328 14.66 3.49 -18.61
C GLN A 328 15.84 4.47 -18.49
N TYR A 329 17.05 3.95 -18.37
CA TYR A 329 18.28 4.76 -18.30
C TYR A 329 18.98 4.95 -19.65
N HIS A 330 18.44 4.32 -20.72
CA HIS A 330 19.01 4.42 -22.09
C HIS A 330 20.50 4.05 -22.17
N ARG A 331 20.92 3.09 -21.34
CA ARG A 331 22.32 2.68 -21.20
C ARG A 331 22.44 1.17 -21.26
N ARG A 332 23.41 0.67 -22.04
CA ARG A 332 23.66 -0.78 -22.17
C ARG A 332 24.06 -1.43 -20.83
N GLU A 333 24.74 -0.68 -19.98
CA GLU A 333 25.18 -1.13 -18.66
C GLU A 333 24.05 -1.09 -17.61
N GLY A 334 22.88 -0.53 -17.95
CA GLY A 334 21.77 -0.30 -17.04
C GLY A 334 22.03 0.82 -16.04
N ARG A 335 21.61 0.62 -14.77
CA ARG A 335 21.71 1.66 -13.71
C ARG A 335 23.13 1.95 -13.22
N GLY A 336 24.09 1.03 -13.44
CA GLY A 336 25.44 1.15 -12.90
C GLY A 336 25.44 1.15 -11.35
N ARG A 337 26.44 1.83 -10.77
CA ARG A 337 26.67 1.85 -9.30
C ARG A 337 25.83 2.89 -8.56
N TRP A 338 25.47 4.00 -9.22
CA TRP A 338 24.99 5.22 -8.55
C TRP A 338 23.49 5.50 -8.73
N LEU A 339 22.82 4.79 -9.61
CA LEU A 339 21.39 4.94 -9.84
C LEU A 339 20.60 3.84 -9.11
N PRO A 340 19.39 4.14 -8.61
CA PRO A 340 18.50 3.13 -8.06
C PRO A 340 17.96 2.21 -9.17
N ALA A 341 17.29 1.14 -8.78
CA ALA A 341 16.51 0.33 -9.72
C ALA A 341 15.47 1.20 -10.44
N ALA A 342 15.39 1.05 -11.75
CA ALA A 342 14.57 1.91 -12.59
C ALA A 342 13.07 1.63 -12.41
N GLU A 343 12.30 2.72 -12.38
CA GLU A 343 10.83 2.69 -12.34
C GLU A 343 10.24 3.00 -13.71
N TYR A 344 9.07 2.47 -13.99
CA TYR A 344 8.25 2.88 -15.13
C TYR A 344 6.79 3.07 -14.73
N ALA A 345 6.10 3.90 -15.49
CA ALA A 345 4.67 4.09 -15.38
C ALA A 345 4.09 4.19 -16.80
N PHE A 346 3.31 3.20 -17.19
CA PHE A 346 2.64 3.16 -18.49
C PHE A 346 1.15 3.34 -18.33
N VAL A 347 0.56 4.05 -19.27
CA VAL A 347 -0.89 4.21 -19.39
C VAL A 347 -1.28 4.35 -20.85
N THR A 348 -2.35 3.69 -21.24
CA THR A 348 -2.98 3.84 -22.55
C THR A 348 -4.48 3.61 -22.44
N GLN A 349 -5.19 3.85 -23.53
CA GLN A 349 -6.62 3.54 -23.64
C GLN A 349 -6.82 2.44 -24.68
N SER A 350 -7.68 1.49 -24.36
CA SER A 350 -8.11 0.42 -25.26
C SER A 350 -9.62 0.22 -25.11
N GLN A 351 -10.36 0.37 -26.22
CA GLN A 351 -11.82 0.18 -26.26
C GLN A 351 -12.56 0.94 -25.16
N GLY A 352 -12.19 2.21 -24.93
CA GLY A 352 -12.84 3.09 -23.96
C GLY A 352 -12.53 2.76 -22.49
N ARG A 353 -11.53 1.92 -22.21
CA ARG A 353 -11.06 1.60 -20.86
C ARG A 353 -9.56 1.85 -20.73
N GLY A 354 -9.15 2.28 -19.52
CA GLY A 354 -7.74 2.45 -19.19
C GLY A 354 -7.01 1.09 -19.13
N VAL A 355 -5.81 1.05 -19.70
CA VAL A 355 -4.83 -0.04 -19.52
C VAL A 355 -3.56 0.58 -18.99
N TYR A 356 -3.06 0.09 -17.85
CA TYR A 356 -1.94 0.76 -17.20
C TYR A 356 -1.11 -0.16 -16.30
N SER A 357 0.11 0.28 -16.03
CA SER A 357 0.96 -0.33 -15.01
C SER A 357 0.48 0.10 -13.62
N PHE A 358 0.35 -0.87 -12.72
CA PHE A 358 -0.09 -0.69 -11.35
C PHE A 358 0.95 -1.20 -10.37
N CYS A 359 1.23 -0.43 -9.33
CA CYS A 359 2.12 -0.84 -8.24
C CYS A 359 3.43 -1.49 -8.75
N MET A 360 4.17 -0.79 -9.63
CA MET A 360 5.47 -1.25 -10.13
C MET A 360 6.47 -1.39 -8.96
N CYS A 361 7.10 -2.56 -8.83
CA CYS A 361 8.05 -2.93 -7.78
C CYS A 361 9.43 -3.16 -8.42
N PRO A 362 10.29 -2.12 -8.51
CA PRO A 362 11.62 -2.24 -9.08
C PRO A 362 12.51 -3.06 -8.16
N GLY A 363 13.35 -3.92 -8.73
CA GLY A 363 14.23 -4.80 -7.96
C GLY A 363 13.50 -5.57 -6.87
N GLY A 364 12.34 -6.17 -7.20
CA GLY A 364 11.40 -6.74 -6.24
C GLY A 364 11.04 -8.20 -6.52
N PHE A 365 9.96 -8.66 -5.88
CA PHE A 365 9.45 -10.03 -5.96
C PHE A 365 7.96 -10.02 -6.27
N VAL A 366 7.49 -11.05 -6.98
CA VAL A 366 6.07 -11.39 -7.08
C VAL A 366 5.70 -12.29 -5.89
N ILE A 367 4.57 -12.00 -5.25
CA ILE A 367 4.12 -12.68 -4.03
C ILE A 367 2.70 -13.21 -4.17
N PRO A 368 2.36 -14.31 -3.47
CA PRO A 368 0.98 -14.81 -3.37
C PRO A 368 0.19 -13.93 -2.40
N ALA A 369 -0.91 -13.35 -2.86
CA ALA A 369 -1.74 -12.43 -2.06
C ALA A 369 -3.18 -12.95 -1.86
N ALA A 370 -3.39 -14.26 -2.02
CA ALA A 370 -4.67 -14.90 -1.75
C ALA A 370 -5.04 -14.80 -0.26
N THR A 371 -6.35 -14.72 0.02
CA THR A 371 -6.91 -14.69 1.39
C THR A 371 -7.78 -15.91 1.68
N GLY A 372 -7.79 -16.89 0.79
CA GLY A 372 -8.48 -18.14 0.94
C GLY A 372 -7.80 -19.27 0.15
N PRO A 373 -8.11 -20.54 0.47
CA PRO A 373 -7.38 -21.67 -0.10
C PRO A 373 -7.65 -21.90 -1.59
N GLU A 374 -8.84 -21.58 -2.07
CA GLU A 374 -9.29 -21.82 -3.45
C GLU A 374 -9.19 -20.56 -4.32
N GLN A 375 -8.14 -19.78 -4.11
CA GLN A 375 -7.90 -18.53 -4.82
C GLN A 375 -6.42 -18.43 -5.18
N ILE A 376 -6.11 -17.85 -6.34
CA ILE A 376 -4.79 -17.31 -6.64
C ILE A 376 -4.92 -15.83 -6.91
N VAL A 377 -4.16 -15.06 -6.16
CA VAL A 377 -3.96 -13.63 -6.36
C VAL A 377 -2.47 -13.35 -6.26
N VAL A 378 -1.95 -12.57 -7.16
CA VAL A 378 -0.54 -12.15 -7.13
C VAL A 378 -0.42 -10.65 -6.91
N ASN A 379 0.62 -10.27 -6.21
CA ASN A 379 1.01 -8.88 -5.98
C ASN A 379 2.54 -8.78 -6.00
N GLY A 380 3.09 -7.61 -5.72
CA GLY A 380 4.54 -7.41 -5.69
C GLY A 380 5.00 -6.68 -4.44
N MET A 381 6.25 -6.91 -4.09
CA MET A 381 6.96 -6.20 -3.04
C MET A 381 8.41 -5.95 -3.44
N SER A 382 9.06 -4.96 -2.79
CA SER A 382 10.49 -4.72 -2.95
C SER A 382 11.15 -4.49 -1.59
N PRO A 383 12.40 -4.97 -1.40
CA PRO A 383 13.21 -4.56 -0.26
C PRO A 383 13.64 -3.08 -0.41
N ALA A 384 14.08 -2.47 0.67
CA ALA A 384 14.48 -1.06 0.68
C ALA A 384 15.60 -0.74 -0.33
N ASN A 385 16.51 -1.68 -0.57
CA ASN A 385 17.61 -1.52 -1.53
C ASN A 385 17.22 -1.80 -2.99
N ARG A 386 16.01 -2.36 -3.24
CA ARG A 386 15.52 -2.73 -4.59
C ARG A 386 16.57 -3.47 -5.41
N GLY A 387 17.25 -4.45 -4.76
CA GLY A 387 18.46 -5.09 -5.27
C GLY A 387 18.27 -6.46 -5.91
N THR A 388 17.04 -6.92 -6.15
CA THR A 388 16.84 -8.23 -6.77
C THR A 388 17.07 -8.20 -8.29
N GLN A 389 17.17 -9.36 -8.87
CA GLN A 389 17.35 -9.49 -10.33
C GLN A 389 16.06 -9.31 -11.14
N TRP A 390 14.90 -9.09 -10.49
CA TRP A 390 13.60 -8.90 -11.14
C TRP A 390 13.01 -7.55 -10.83
N SER A 391 12.21 -7.06 -11.75
CA SER A 391 11.31 -5.91 -11.59
C SER A 391 9.93 -6.33 -12.05
N ASN A 392 8.90 -5.97 -11.28
CA ASN A 392 7.55 -6.41 -11.62
C ASN A 392 6.51 -5.30 -11.46
N SER A 393 5.38 -5.46 -12.13
CA SER A 393 4.25 -4.51 -12.08
C SER A 393 2.95 -5.23 -12.38
N GLY A 394 1.86 -4.86 -11.72
CA GLY A 394 0.54 -5.18 -12.21
C GLY A 394 0.31 -4.53 -13.58
N MET A 395 -0.16 -5.28 -14.55
CA MET A 395 -0.64 -4.78 -15.83
C MET A 395 -2.12 -5.04 -15.90
N VAL A 396 -2.89 -3.95 -15.78
CA VAL A 396 -4.31 -4.05 -15.46
C VAL A 396 -5.19 -3.23 -16.40
N VAL A 397 -6.42 -3.70 -16.52
CA VAL A 397 -7.49 -3.09 -17.32
C VAL A 397 -8.56 -2.56 -16.39
N GLU A 398 -8.99 -1.33 -16.59
CA GLU A 398 -10.14 -0.76 -15.88
C GLU A 398 -11.42 -1.55 -16.20
N ILE A 399 -12.13 -1.94 -15.14
CA ILE A 399 -13.43 -2.62 -15.19
C ILE A 399 -14.42 -1.81 -14.37
N ARG A 400 -15.56 -1.52 -14.97
CA ARG A 400 -16.67 -0.80 -14.34
C ARG A 400 -17.86 -1.73 -14.14
N PRO A 401 -18.82 -1.39 -13.26
CA PRO A 401 -20.02 -2.21 -13.06
C PRO A 401 -20.78 -2.53 -14.35
N GLU A 402 -20.85 -1.60 -15.30
CA GLU A 402 -21.50 -1.80 -16.60
C GLU A 402 -20.80 -2.80 -17.51
N ASP A 403 -19.54 -3.14 -17.26
CA ASP A 403 -18.78 -4.13 -18.04
C ASP A 403 -19.07 -5.58 -17.61
N LEU A 404 -19.75 -5.82 -16.48
CA LEU A 404 -19.89 -7.15 -15.90
C LEU A 404 -20.74 -8.13 -16.71
N ALA A 405 -21.81 -7.66 -17.34
CA ALA A 405 -22.70 -8.54 -18.10
C ALA A 405 -21.97 -9.37 -19.18
N PRO A 406 -21.14 -8.80 -20.07
CA PRO A 406 -20.35 -9.57 -21.03
C PRO A 406 -19.20 -10.35 -20.42
N LEU A 407 -18.71 -9.96 -19.24
CA LEU A 407 -17.58 -10.64 -18.56
C LEU A 407 -18.02 -11.89 -17.80
N LEU A 408 -19.22 -11.91 -17.24
CA LEU A 408 -19.75 -13.04 -16.46
C LEU A 408 -20.44 -14.10 -17.35
N SER A 409 -20.93 -13.72 -18.51
CA SER A 409 -21.64 -14.64 -19.41
C SER A 409 -20.82 -15.88 -19.83
N PRO A 410 -19.52 -15.78 -20.18
CA PRO A 410 -18.70 -16.94 -20.53
C PRO A 410 -18.33 -17.84 -19.33
N LEU A 411 -18.41 -17.31 -18.11
CA LEU A 411 -18.00 -18.00 -16.87
C LEU A 411 -19.15 -18.73 -16.19
N GLY A 412 -20.35 -18.82 -16.82
CA GLY A 412 -21.52 -19.49 -16.25
C GLY A 412 -22.15 -18.74 -15.05
N GLY A 413 -21.71 -17.51 -14.78
CA GLY A 413 -22.26 -16.65 -13.74
C GLY A 413 -23.70 -16.25 -14.04
N LYS A 414 -24.58 -16.24 -13.03
CA LYS A 414 -25.95 -15.78 -13.18
C LYS A 414 -25.95 -14.30 -13.57
N THR A 415 -26.21 -14.02 -14.85
CA THR A 415 -26.46 -12.68 -15.35
C THR A 415 -27.74 -12.15 -14.71
N GLY A 416 -27.65 -11.18 -13.84
CA GLY A 416 -28.85 -10.57 -13.26
C GLY A 416 -28.67 -9.80 -11.96
N SER A 417 -27.49 -9.78 -11.39
CA SER A 417 -27.28 -9.01 -10.16
C SER A 417 -26.65 -7.65 -10.47
N THR A 418 -27.48 -6.61 -10.47
CA THR A 418 -27.06 -5.22 -10.23
C THR A 418 -26.75 -5.01 -8.74
N SER A 419 -26.33 -6.06 -8.05
CA SER A 419 -26.04 -6.08 -6.63
C SER A 419 -24.79 -5.25 -6.36
N GLU A 420 -24.77 -4.57 -5.24
CA GLU A 420 -23.64 -3.82 -4.71
C GLU A 420 -22.39 -4.66 -4.55
N LEU A 421 -22.50 -6.00 -4.50
CA LEU A 421 -21.40 -6.97 -4.42
C LEU A 421 -20.97 -7.55 -5.78
N ALA A 422 -21.57 -7.13 -6.89
CA ALA A 422 -21.31 -7.74 -8.20
C ALA A 422 -19.82 -7.65 -8.63
N MET A 423 -19.14 -6.54 -8.35
CA MET A 423 -17.73 -6.37 -8.65
C MET A 423 -16.84 -7.29 -7.78
N MET A 424 -17.23 -7.52 -6.52
CA MET A 424 -16.56 -8.46 -5.63
C MET A 424 -16.74 -9.90 -6.12
N ALA A 425 -17.94 -10.28 -6.52
CA ALA A 425 -18.22 -11.61 -7.07
C ALA A 425 -17.41 -11.87 -8.35
N PHE A 426 -17.24 -10.86 -9.21
CA PHE A 426 -16.38 -10.96 -10.38
C PHE A 426 -14.90 -11.20 -10.03
N GLN A 427 -14.37 -10.49 -9.01
CA GLN A 427 -13.01 -10.74 -8.51
C GLN A 427 -12.87 -12.18 -8.00
N GLU A 428 -13.82 -12.64 -7.19
CA GLU A 428 -13.80 -14.00 -6.61
C GLU A 428 -13.82 -15.06 -7.68
N GLN A 429 -14.64 -14.90 -8.70
CA GLN A 429 -14.70 -15.83 -9.81
C GLN A 429 -13.36 -15.90 -10.58
N LEU A 430 -12.78 -14.75 -10.90
CA LEU A 430 -11.50 -14.72 -11.63
C LEU A 430 -10.33 -15.30 -10.82
N GLU A 431 -10.32 -15.07 -9.50
CA GLU A 431 -9.32 -15.63 -8.57
C GLU A 431 -9.45 -17.15 -8.44
N HIS A 432 -10.69 -17.65 -8.42
CA HIS A 432 -10.99 -19.09 -8.39
C HIS A 432 -10.64 -19.77 -9.73
N ASP A 433 -11.01 -19.17 -10.87
CA ASP A 433 -10.64 -19.67 -12.19
C ASP A 433 -9.11 -19.76 -12.34
N CYS A 434 -8.39 -18.76 -11.83
CA CYS A 434 -6.94 -18.78 -11.79
C CYS A 434 -6.40 -19.95 -10.95
N TRP A 435 -7.02 -20.24 -9.80
CA TRP A 435 -6.64 -21.36 -8.95
C TRP A 435 -6.88 -22.72 -9.64
N LEU A 436 -7.97 -22.86 -10.39
CA LEU A 436 -8.20 -24.05 -11.21
C LEU A 436 -7.10 -24.25 -12.25
N GLN A 437 -6.61 -23.16 -12.89
CA GLN A 437 -5.51 -23.19 -13.84
C GLN A 437 -4.14 -23.40 -13.17
N GLY A 438 -4.04 -23.13 -11.87
CA GLY A 438 -2.87 -23.34 -11.02
C GLY A 438 -2.80 -24.74 -10.37
N ASN A 439 -3.42 -25.75 -10.96
CA ASN A 439 -3.48 -27.11 -10.42
C ASN A 439 -4.17 -27.21 -9.06
N ARG A 440 -5.07 -26.31 -8.73
CA ARG A 440 -5.74 -26.22 -7.42
C ARG A 440 -4.76 -26.08 -6.26
N GLN A 441 -3.67 -25.34 -6.50
CA GLN A 441 -2.63 -25.00 -5.53
C GLN A 441 -2.28 -23.52 -5.66
N GLN A 442 -1.27 -23.05 -4.93
CA GLN A 442 -0.77 -21.68 -5.07
C GLN A 442 0.27 -21.54 -6.21
N THR A 443 0.47 -22.56 -7.02
CA THR A 443 1.29 -22.49 -8.25
C THR A 443 0.55 -21.62 -9.27
N ALA A 444 1.12 -20.47 -9.64
CA ALA A 444 0.41 -19.50 -10.46
C ALA A 444 0.49 -19.85 -11.96
N PRO A 445 -0.63 -19.77 -12.70
CA PRO A 445 -0.64 -19.89 -14.15
C PRO A 445 0.09 -18.71 -14.78
N ALA A 446 0.99 -18.99 -15.74
CA ALA A 446 1.85 -18.00 -16.32
C ALA A 446 2.07 -18.22 -17.83
N GLN A 447 2.45 -17.13 -18.51
CA GLN A 447 2.71 -17.13 -19.94
C GLN A 447 3.79 -16.09 -20.28
N ARG A 448 4.64 -16.37 -21.28
CA ARG A 448 5.58 -15.35 -21.78
C ARG A 448 4.82 -14.19 -22.43
N MET A 449 5.29 -12.96 -22.22
CA MET A 449 4.58 -11.73 -22.63
C MET A 449 4.34 -11.67 -24.15
N ALA A 450 5.38 -11.92 -24.98
CA ALA A 450 5.21 -11.85 -26.43
C ALA A 450 4.38 -13.02 -26.98
N ASP A 451 4.43 -14.21 -26.35
CA ASP A 451 3.54 -15.32 -26.71
C ASP A 451 2.08 -15.00 -26.43
N PHE A 452 1.79 -14.39 -25.28
CA PHE A 452 0.43 -13.92 -24.96
C PHE A 452 -0.10 -12.93 -26.02
N VAL A 453 0.71 -11.93 -26.39
CA VAL A 453 0.31 -10.93 -27.39
C VAL A 453 0.02 -11.59 -28.73
N ASN A 454 0.85 -12.57 -29.13
CA ASN A 454 0.71 -13.29 -30.39
C ASN A 454 -0.32 -14.45 -30.33
N GLY A 455 -0.95 -14.70 -29.18
CA GLY A 455 -1.91 -15.79 -29.01
C GLY A 455 -1.30 -17.18 -29.14
N ARG A 456 -0.04 -17.35 -28.71
CA ARG A 456 0.72 -18.61 -28.76
C ARG A 456 0.88 -19.22 -27.37
N LEU A 457 0.95 -20.53 -27.30
CA LEU A 457 1.35 -21.23 -26.08
C LEU A 457 2.84 -21.01 -25.81
N SER A 458 3.21 -20.80 -24.56
CA SER A 458 4.62 -20.80 -24.15
C SER A 458 5.09 -22.22 -23.92
N ALA A 459 6.12 -22.65 -24.60
CA ALA A 459 6.70 -23.99 -24.45
C ALA A 459 7.42 -24.15 -23.10
N ASP A 460 7.97 -23.06 -22.58
CA ASP A 460 8.66 -22.96 -21.30
C ASP A 460 8.43 -21.57 -20.68
N LEU A 461 8.87 -21.39 -19.43
CA LEU A 461 8.79 -20.12 -18.72
C LEU A 461 10.18 -19.67 -18.27
N PRO A 462 10.47 -18.35 -18.26
CA PRO A 462 11.70 -17.84 -17.66
C PRO A 462 11.70 -18.06 -16.15
N LYS A 463 12.87 -17.95 -15.53
CA LYS A 463 12.98 -17.92 -14.07
C LYS A 463 12.15 -16.76 -13.51
N SER A 464 11.51 -16.97 -12.37
CA SER A 464 10.66 -15.98 -11.70
C SER A 464 10.98 -15.90 -10.22
N SER A 465 10.61 -14.79 -9.60
CA SER A 465 10.68 -14.57 -8.16
C SER A 465 9.50 -15.17 -7.40
N TYR A 466 8.46 -15.66 -8.07
CA TYR A 466 7.26 -16.19 -7.41
C TYR A 466 7.56 -17.54 -6.73
N ALA A 467 7.65 -17.50 -5.39
CA ALA A 467 8.13 -18.63 -4.60
C ALA A 467 7.29 -19.91 -4.67
N PRO A 468 5.93 -19.87 -4.73
CA PRO A 468 5.13 -21.09 -4.87
C PRO A 468 5.29 -21.81 -6.23
N GLY A 469 5.96 -21.18 -7.20
CA GLY A 469 6.20 -21.74 -8.52
C GLY A 469 5.18 -21.33 -9.58
N LEU A 470 5.56 -21.52 -10.86
CA LEU A 470 4.74 -21.20 -12.01
C LEU A 470 4.38 -22.46 -12.80
N ILE A 471 3.21 -22.44 -13.45
CA ILE A 471 2.81 -23.42 -14.43
C ILE A 471 2.49 -22.72 -15.77
N ALA A 472 3.00 -23.25 -16.88
CA ALA A 472 2.67 -22.72 -18.19
C ALA A 472 1.17 -22.90 -18.47
N SER A 473 0.49 -21.82 -18.75
CA SER A 473 -0.96 -21.79 -18.99
C SER A 473 -1.30 -20.72 -20.02
N PRO A 474 -2.24 -21.01 -20.94
CA PRO A 474 -2.65 -20.05 -21.97
C PRO A 474 -3.56 -18.95 -21.40
N LEU A 475 -2.99 -17.97 -20.68
CA LEU A 475 -3.73 -16.83 -20.11
C LEU A 475 -4.64 -16.17 -21.16
N HIS A 476 -4.18 -16.05 -22.40
CA HIS A 476 -4.93 -15.48 -23.53
C HIS A 476 -6.19 -16.28 -23.93
N PHE A 477 -6.32 -17.50 -23.46
CA PHE A 477 -7.44 -18.39 -23.77
C PHE A 477 -8.52 -18.39 -22.68
N TRP A 478 -8.12 -18.57 -21.42
CA TRP A 478 -9.09 -18.73 -20.34
C TRP A 478 -9.49 -17.42 -19.64
N MET A 479 -8.63 -16.39 -19.65
CA MET A 479 -9.04 -15.10 -19.12
C MET A 479 -10.17 -14.47 -19.94
N PRO A 480 -11.05 -13.63 -19.34
CA PRO A 480 -12.14 -12.98 -20.07
C PRO A 480 -11.66 -12.23 -21.32
N LYS A 481 -12.25 -12.55 -22.47
CA LYS A 481 -11.83 -12.02 -23.79
C LYS A 481 -11.64 -10.49 -23.83
N PRO A 482 -12.55 -9.66 -23.26
CA PRO A 482 -12.34 -8.20 -23.28
C PRO A 482 -11.07 -7.76 -22.53
N ILE A 483 -10.73 -8.44 -21.43
CA ILE A 483 -9.50 -8.17 -20.67
C ILE A 483 -8.28 -8.56 -21.47
N VAL A 484 -8.28 -9.77 -22.07
CA VAL A 484 -7.19 -10.26 -22.92
C VAL A 484 -6.91 -9.31 -24.07
N GLN A 485 -7.95 -8.86 -24.77
CA GLN A 485 -7.80 -8.00 -25.94
C GLN A 485 -7.22 -6.63 -25.54
N ARG A 486 -7.75 -6.03 -24.48
CA ARG A 486 -7.26 -4.74 -23.97
C ARG A 486 -5.81 -4.84 -23.48
N LEU A 487 -5.43 -5.91 -22.79
CA LEU A 487 -4.04 -6.15 -22.38
C LEU A 487 -3.11 -6.29 -23.61
N LYS A 488 -3.52 -7.04 -24.65
CA LYS A 488 -2.73 -7.17 -25.89
C LYS A 488 -2.47 -5.82 -26.56
N GLU A 489 -3.52 -5.02 -26.71
CA GLU A 489 -3.42 -3.67 -27.29
C GLU A 489 -2.54 -2.76 -26.40
N GLY A 490 -2.69 -2.85 -25.08
CA GLY A 490 -1.86 -2.14 -24.12
C GLY A 490 -0.39 -2.50 -24.24
N PHE A 491 -0.05 -3.78 -24.27
CA PHE A 491 1.35 -4.24 -24.42
C PHE A 491 1.98 -3.81 -25.73
N LEU A 492 1.23 -3.84 -26.83
CA LEU A 492 1.70 -3.30 -28.11
C LEU A 492 1.98 -1.79 -28.02
N ALA A 493 1.13 -1.05 -27.32
CA ALA A 493 1.34 0.39 -27.11
C ALA A 493 2.57 0.65 -26.24
N PHE A 494 2.73 -0.09 -25.14
CA PHE A 494 3.89 0.06 -24.24
C PHE A 494 5.21 -0.36 -24.91
N GLY A 495 5.19 -1.40 -25.74
CA GLY A 495 6.37 -1.80 -26.55
C GLY A 495 6.81 -0.73 -27.55
N ARG A 496 5.87 0.09 -28.07
CA ARG A 496 6.20 1.27 -28.90
C ARG A 496 6.75 2.45 -28.08
N GLN A 497 6.26 2.64 -26.85
CA GLN A 497 6.75 3.69 -25.94
C GLN A 497 8.13 3.39 -25.36
N ALA A 498 8.40 2.10 -25.10
CA ALA A 498 9.61 1.62 -24.46
C ALA A 498 10.17 0.43 -25.25
N HIS A 499 11.08 0.72 -26.18
CA HIS A 499 11.66 -0.28 -27.04
C HIS A 499 12.37 -1.39 -26.22
N GLY A 500 12.07 -2.66 -26.51
CA GLY A 500 12.56 -3.83 -25.77
C GLY A 500 11.68 -4.27 -24.60
N PHE A 501 10.67 -3.48 -24.20
CA PHE A 501 9.75 -3.84 -23.11
C PHE A 501 8.88 -5.07 -23.47
N LEU A 502 8.35 -5.14 -24.68
CA LEU A 502 7.61 -6.29 -25.19
C LEU A 502 8.59 -7.38 -25.61
N THR A 503 8.75 -8.38 -24.76
CA THR A 503 9.75 -9.44 -24.91
C THR A 503 9.28 -10.78 -24.35
N ASN A 504 9.90 -11.89 -24.77
CA ASN A 504 9.73 -13.22 -24.16
C ASN A 504 10.67 -13.47 -22.96
N GLU A 505 11.52 -12.52 -22.59
CA GLU A 505 12.22 -12.55 -21.30
C GLU A 505 11.29 -12.17 -20.13
N ALA A 506 10.15 -11.54 -20.43
CA ALA A 506 9.14 -11.19 -19.47
C ALA A 506 8.09 -12.31 -19.31
N VAL A 507 7.67 -12.54 -18.08
CA VAL A 507 6.60 -13.49 -17.74
C VAL A 507 5.39 -12.77 -17.13
N MET A 508 4.22 -13.13 -17.64
CA MET A 508 2.92 -12.72 -17.12
C MET A 508 2.42 -13.80 -16.16
N ILE A 509 2.02 -13.39 -14.96
CA ILE A 509 1.59 -14.28 -13.87
C ILE A 509 0.15 -13.90 -13.50
N GLY A 510 -0.76 -14.86 -13.55
CA GLY A 510 -2.18 -14.71 -13.19
C GLY A 510 -2.39 -14.79 -11.69
N VAL A 511 -3.33 -14.03 -11.13
CA VAL A 511 -4.00 -12.82 -11.59
C VAL A 511 -3.80 -11.67 -10.60
N GLU A 512 -3.73 -10.46 -11.10
CA GLU A 512 -3.77 -9.24 -10.29
C GLU A 512 -5.20 -8.70 -10.28
N THR A 513 -5.93 -8.85 -9.18
CA THR A 513 -7.35 -8.45 -9.07
C THR A 513 -7.60 -7.42 -7.99
N ARG A 514 -6.68 -7.28 -7.02
CA ARG A 514 -6.89 -6.49 -5.82
C ARG A 514 -6.21 -5.13 -5.89
N THR A 515 -6.44 -4.40 -6.98
CA THR A 515 -5.89 -3.06 -7.19
C THR A 515 -6.61 -1.99 -6.37
N SER A 516 -7.88 -2.22 -6.04
CA SER A 516 -8.71 -1.33 -5.22
C SER A 516 -9.92 -2.08 -4.67
N SER A 517 -10.64 -1.46 -3.75
CA SER A 517 -11.91 -2.00 -3.24
C SER A 517 -12.93 -2.19 -4.36
N PRO A 518 -13.60 -3.36 -4.45
CA PRO A 518 -14.72 -3.58 -5.36
C PRO A 518 -16.04 -2.97 -4.87
N VAL A 519 -16.04 -2.47 -3.63
CA VAL A 519 -17.20 -1.91 -2.95
C VAL A 519 -16.83 -0.55 -2.37
N ARG A 520 -17.77 0.37 -2.33
CA ARG A 520 -17.69 1.60 -1.54
C ARG A 520 -18.70 1.53 -0.40
N ILE A 521 -18.24 1.78 0.83
CA ILE A 521 -19.11 1.96 1.99
C ILE A 521 -19.50 3.43 2.02
N VAL A 522 -20.78 3.74 1.78
CA VAL A 522 -21.23 5.11 1.52
C VAL A 522 -21.13 5.95 2.79
N ARG A 523 -20.44 7.07 2.73
CA ARG A 523 -20.30 8.01 3.83
C ARG A 523 -20.57 9.44 3.39
N ASP A 524 -21.02 10.27 4.30
CA ASP A 524 -21.17 11.70 4.11
C ASP A 524 -19.80 12.37 3.87
N ALA A 525 -19.74 13.36 3.02
CA ALA A 525 -18.47 13.96 2.58
C ALA A 525 -17.84 14.89 3.64
N ASP A 526 -18.68 15.49 4.47
CA ASP A 526 -18.25 16.48 5.47
C ASP A 526 -17.99 15.82 6.83
N THR A 527 -18.93 15.03 7.32
CA THR A 527 -18.83 14.37 8.63
C THR A 527 -18.06 13.04 8.59
N LEU A 528 -17.82 12.49 7.40
CA LEU A 528 -17.24 11.16 7.16
C LEU A 528 -17.99 10.01 7.84
N GLN A 529 -19.16 10.26 8.43
CA GLN A 529 -20.02 9.22 9.00
C GLN A 529 -20.74 8.47 7.87
N HIS A 530 -21.06 7.21 8.14
CA HIS A 530 -21.93 6.44 7.26
C HIS A 530 -23.29 7.12 7.12
N VAL A 531 -23.82 7.18 5.89
CA VAL A 531 -25.04 7.97 5.55
C VAL A 531 -26.30 7.59 6.35
N THR A 532 -26.39 6.36 6.88
CA THR A 532 -27.55 5.86 7.64
C THR A 532 -27.23 5.44 9.08
N LEU A 533 -25.96 5.47 9.47
CA LEU A 533 -25.48 5.00 10.78
C LEU A 533 -24.57 6.05 11.41
N LYS A 534 -25.08 6.79 12.41
CA LYS A 534 -24.26 7.71 13.19
C LYS A 534 -23.22 6.93 14.01
N GLY A 535 -22.04 7.52 14.23
CA GLY A 535 -20.97 6.89 14.99
C GLY A 535 -20.20 5.79 14.25
N LEU A 536 -20.48 5.55 12.96
CA LEU A 536 -19.70 4.70 12.07
C LEU A 536 -18.94 5.55 11.07
N PHE A 537 -17.60 5.41 11.02
CA PHE A 537 -16.69 6.13 10.14
C PHE A 537 -16.00 5.16 9.18
N PRO A 538 -16.56 4.94 7.97
CA PRO A 538 -15.90 4.11 6.94
C PRO A 538 -14.58 4.75 6.50
N CYS A 539 -13.46 4.01 6.61
CA CYS A 539 -12.13 4.55 6.50
C CYS A 539 -11.27 3.80 5.48
N GLY A 540 -10.46 4.56 4.77
CA GLY A 540 -9.34 4.08 3.99
C GLY A 540 -9.71 3.35 2.71
N GLU A 541 -8.87 2.39 2.34
CA GLU A 541 -8.97 1.65 1.08
C GLU A 541 -10.16 0.69 1.08
N GLY A 542 -10.45 0.04 2.22
CA GLY A 542 -11.59 -0.85 2.36
C GLY A 542 -12.92 -0.16 2.19
N ALA A 543 -13.04 1.08 2.64
CA ALA A 543 -14.24 1.88 2.43
C ALA A 543 -14.32 2.50 1.01
N GLY A 544 -13.28 2.33 0.18
CA GLY A 544 -13.26 2.81 -1.21
C GLY A 544 -12.80 4.25 -1.39
N TYR A 545 -12.16 4.87 -0.38
CA TYR A 545 -11.75 6.29 -0.39
C TYR A 545 -10.24 6.51 -0.49
N ALA A 546 -9.44 5.46 -0.40
CA ALA A 546 -7.99 5.50 -0.54
C ALA A 546 -7.50 4.45 -1.56
N GLY A 547 -6.24 4.51 -1.95
CA GLY A 547 -5.63 3.58 -2.91
C GLY A 547 -4.13 3.41 -2.66
N GLY A 548 -3.69 3.38 -1.40
CA GLY A 548 -2.31 3.16 -0.99
C GLY A 548 -2.02 3.70 0.41
N ILE A 549 -0.81 3.42 0.92
CA ILE A 549 -0.42 3.65 2.31
C ILE A 549 -0.70 5.09 2.77
N VAL A 550 -0.15 6.10 2.09
CA VAL A 550 -0.28 7.50 2.49
C VAL A 550 -1.72 8.00 2.39
N SER A 551 -2.44 7.65 1.32
CA SER A 551 -3.84 8.08 1.19
C SER A 551 -4.76 7.42 2.22
N ALA A 552 -4.48 6.18 2.62
CA ALA A 552 -5.20 5.51 3.71
C ALA A 552 -4.86 6.13 5.07
N ALA A 553 -3.59 6.48 5.31
CA ALA A 553 -3.13 7.17 6.52
C ALA A 553 -3.82 8.54 6.68
N VAL A 554 -3.82 9.36 5.62
CA VAL A 554 -4.51 10.65 5.60
C VAL A 554 -6.01 10.50 5.88
N ASP A 555 -6.65 9.50 5.27
CA ASP A 555 -8.07 9.24 5.49
C ASP A 555 -8.35 8.76 6.93
N GLY A 556 -7.42 8.00 7.51
CA GLY A 556 -7.45 7.59 8.91
C GLY A 556 -7.42 8.77 9.88
N GLU A 557 -6.46 9.71 9.70
CA GLU A 557 -6.41 10.94 10.52
C GLU A 557 -7.70 11.75 10.41
N ARG A 558 -8.24 11.93 9.19
CA ARG A 558 -9.50 12.65 8.98
C ARG A 558 -10.70 11.96 9.66
N CYS A 559 -10.80 10.63 9.57
CA CYS A 559 -11.84 9.89 10.27
C CYS A 559 -11.73 10.05 11.79
N ALA A 560 -10.51 10.09 12.34
CA ALA A 560 -10.28 10.34 13.77
C ALA A 560 -10.72 11.76 14.17
N GLU A 561 -10.41 12.77 13.36
CA GLU A 561 -10.84 14.16 13.59
C GLU A 561 -12.36 14.29 13.62
N MET A 562 -13.05 13.74 12.61
CA MET A 562 -14.51 13.78 12.55
C MET A 562 -15.16 12.93 13.65
N CYS A 563 -14.53 11.84 14.08
CA CYS A 563 -14.98 11.06 15.21
C CYS A 563 -14.86 11.85 16.53
N ALA A 564 -13.78 12.60 16.73
CA ALA A 564 -13.60 13.46 17.90
C ALA A 564 -14.65 14.59 17.92
N GLU A 565 -14.91 15.24 16.80
CA GLU A 565 -15.98 16.27 16.69
C GLU A 565 -17.36 15.68 17.00
N TYR A 566 -17.66 14.49 16.48
CA TYR A 566 -18.90 13.78 16.78
C TYR A 566 -19.06 13.52 18.29
N MET A 567 -17.99 13.11 19.00
CA MET A 567 -18.03 12.82 20.43
C MET A 567 -18.22 14.08 21.30
N VAL A 568 -17.77 15.23 20.84
CA VAL A 568 -17.98 16.53 21.56
C VAL A 568 -19.41 17.03 21.36
N GLY A 569 -20.03 16.75 20.22
CA GLY A 569 -21.39 17.17 19.88
C GLY A 569 -22.50 16.19 20.31
N SER A 570 -22.16 15.04 20.86
CA SER A 570 -23.06 13.97 21.31
C SER A 570 -23.24 14.01 22.79
#